data_fdfde528e56ce84d8b413f4fa690f2ad
#
_entry.id   fdfde528e56ce84d8b413f4fa690f2ad
#
_cell.length_a   1.000
_cell.length_b   1.000
_cell.length_c   1.000
_cell.angle_alpha   90.00
_cell.angle_beta   90.00
_cell.angle_gamma   90.00
#
_symmetry.space_group_name_H-M   'P 1'
#
loop_
_entity.id
_entity.type
_entity.pdbx_description
1 polymer ?
#
loop_
_entity_poly.entity_id
_entity_poly.type
_entity_poly.pdbx_seq_one_letter_code
_entity_poly.pdbx_strand_id
1 'polypeptide(L)'
;MFDLKKLNYKDPILLSSTDGVGTKLKLALEYNKLDFLGIDLVAMCVNDLLASGGEPLFFLDYFSSSKICNSQFMKIMNSINIGCRNSGCSLIGG
;
A
#
# COMPACT_ATOMS: atom_id res chain seq x y z
N MET A 1 -9.30 -12.33 -2.64
CA MET A 1 -8.53 -13.43 -3.28
C MET A 1 -7.93 -12.92 -4.58
N PHE A 2 -6.67 -13.25 -4.85
CA PHE A 2 -5.96 -12.87 -6.07
C PHE A 2 -5.61 -14.14 -6.87
N ASP A 3 -5.97 -14.18 -8.15
CA ASP A 3 -5.78 -15.36 -9.00
C ASP A 3 -4.57 -15.19 -9.92
N LEU A 4 -3.48 -15.86 -9.58
CA LEU A 4 -2.23 -15.84 -10.34
C LEU A 4 -2.33 -16.51 -11.72
N LYS A 5 -3.31 -17.40 -11.94
CA LYS A 5 -3.46 -18.12 -13.21
C LYS A 5 -3.74 -17.20 -14.40
N LYS A 6 -4.31 -16.02 -14.14
CA LYS A 6 -4.62 -15.02 -15.16
C LYS A 6 -3.41 -14.28 -15.71
N LEU A 7 -2.24 -14.43 -15.08
CA LEU A 7 -1.05 -13.63 -15.39
C LEU A 7 -0.08 -14.32 -16.35
N ASN A 8 -0.30 -15.59 -16.69
CA ASN A 8 0.50 -16.35 -17.66
C ASN A 8 2.02 -16.37 -17.40
N TYR A 9 2.45 -16.31 -16.12
CA TYR A 9 3.85 -16.45 -15.76
C TYR A 9 4.32 -17.87 -15.92
N LYS A 10 5.58 -18.06 -16.39
CA LYS A 10 6.27 -19.33 -16.41
C LYS A 10 7.25 -19.40 -15.24
N ASP A 11 7.12 -20.41 -14.40
CA ASP A 11 7.98 -20.63 -13.22
C ASP A 11 8.15 -19.36 -12.35
N PRO A 12 7.05 -18.76 -11.88
CA PRO A 12 7.12 -17.49 -11.17
C PRO A 12 7.78 -17.62 -9.81
N ILE A 13 8.54 -16.59 -9.43
CA ILE A 13 9.06 -16.40 -8.07
C ILE A 13 8.23 -15.31 -7.42
N LEU A 14 7.72 -15.57 -6.22
CA LEU A 14 7.01 -14.60 -5.42
C LEU A 14 7.98 -13.71 -4.65
N LEU A 15 7.92 -12.41 -4.88
CA LEU A 15 8.59 -11.39 -4.10
C LEU A 15 7.60 -10.71 -3.16
N SER A 16 8.06 -10.33 -1.99
CA SER A 16 7.28 -9.53 -1.05
C SER A 16 8.12 -8.41 -0.45
N SER A 17 7.49 -7.29 -0.18
CA SER A 17 8.07 -6.14 0.50
C SER A 17 7.09 -5.64 1.54
N THR A 18 7.59 -5.18 2.66
CA THR A 18 6.79 -4.53 3.70
C THR A 18 7.50 -3.27 4.17
N ASP A 19 6.76 -2.21 4.36
CA ASP A 19 7.29 -0.95 4.88
C ASP A 19 6.21 -0.23 5.70
N GLY A 20 6.63 0.76 6.46
CA GLY A 20 5.76 1.60 7.27
C GLY A 20 6.00 3.09 6.99
N VAL A 21 4.97 3.91 7.21
CA VAL A 21 5.05 5.36 6.97
C VAL A 21 6.04 6.07 7.91
N GLY A 22 6.36 5.46 9.05
CA GLY A 22 7.31 5.98 10.02
C GLY A 22 6.88 7.31 10.65
N THR A 23 7.84 8.20 10.89
CA THR A 23 7.60 9.51 11.53
C THR A 23 6.74 10.47 10.70
N LYS A 24 6.65 10.27 9.41
CA LYS A 24 5.77 11.03 8.50
C LYS A 24 4.31 10.94 8.95
N LEU A 25 3.88 9.79 9.48
CA LEU A 25 2.53 9.59 10.01
C LEU A 25 2.22 10.60 11.14
N LYS A 26 3.15 10.80 12.06
CA LYS A 26 2.98 11.75 13.17
C LYS A 26 2.75 13.17 12.65
N LEU A 27 3.58 13.61 11.72
CA LEU A 27 3.42 14.94 11.09
C LEU A 27 2.11 15.05 10.32
N ALA A 28 1.73 14.03 9.56
CA ALA A 28 0.50 14.02 8.80
C ALA A 28 -0.75 14.13 9.69
N LEU A 29 -0.73 13.46 10.85
CA LEU A 29 -1.80 13.56 11.85
C LEU A 29 -1.84 14.94 12.50
N GLU A 30 -0.69 15.49 12.89
CA GLU A 30 -0.56 16.80 13.52
C GLU A 30 -1.09 17.93 12.63
N TYR A 31 -0.76 17.89 11.35
CA TYR A 31 -1.21 18.88 10.35
C TYR A 31 -2.48 18.50 9.60
N ASN A 32 -3.12 17.38 9.97
CA ASN A 32 -4.30 16.83 9.29
C ASN A 32 -4.14 16.69 7.76
N LYS A 33 -2.94 16.26 7.32
CA LYS A 33 -2.53 16.07 5.92
C LYS A 33 -2.46 14.59 5.58
N LEU A 34 -3.61 13.91 5.56
CA LEU A 34 -3.68 12.46 5.38
C LEU A 34 -3.92 11.99 3.93
N ASP A 35 -4.26 12.93 3.03
CA ASP A 35 -4.74 12.60 1.69
C ASP A 35 -3.68 11.95 0.78
N PHE A 36 -2.39 12.13 1.09
CA PHE A 36 -1.27 11.56 0.32
C PHE A 36 -0.50 10.47 1.06
N LEU A 37 -0.82 10.24 2.33
CA LEU A 37 -0.07 9.34 3.19
C LEU A 37 -0.05 7.90 2.66
N GLY A 38 -1.21 7.40 2.21
CA GLY A 38 -1.34 6.06 1.65
C GLY A 38 -0.66 5.90 0.29
N ILE A 39 -0.61 6.98 -0.52
CA ILE A 39 0.14 6.98 -1.78
C ILE A 39 1.63 6.78 -1.50
N ASP A 40 2.18 7.50 -0.52
CA ASP A 40 3.56 7.35 -0.10
C ASP A 40 3.87 5.94 0.42
N LEU A 41 2.97 5.37 1.23
CA LEU A 41 3.11 4.01 1.75
C LEU A 41 3.20 2.98 0.62
N VAL A 42 2.27 3.04 -0.33
CA VAL A 42 2.27 2.14 -1.48
C VAL A 42 3.52 2.34 -2.32
N ALA A 43 3.93 3.58 -2.56
CA ALA A 43 5.12 3.90 -3.35
C ALA A 43 6.39 3.31 -2.72
N MET A 44 6.57 3.38 -1.42
CA MET A 44 7.72 2.79 -0.72
C MET A 44 7.77 1.27 -0.95
N CYS A 45 6.67 0.56 -0.73
CA CYS A 45 6.61 -0.90 -0.92
C CYS A 45 6.81 -1.29 -2.39
N VAL A 46 6.18 -0.57 -3.32
CA VAL A 46 6.28 -0.85 -4.76
C VAL A 46 7.69 -0.59 -5.28
N ASN A 47 8.34 0.49 -4.85
CA ASN A 47 9.70 0.81 -5.25
C ASN A 47 10.70 -0.28 -4.84
N ASP A 48 10.54 -0.87 -3.66
CA ASP A 48 11.38 -1.99 -3.21
C ASP A 48 11.18 -3.24 -4.09
N LEU A 49 9.93 -3.54 -4.48
CA LEU A 49 9.67 -4.63 -5.42
C LEU A 49 10.29 -4.37 -6.78
N LEU A 50 10.13 -3.17 -7.33
CA LEU A 50 10.70 -2.77 -8.62
C LEU A 50 12.23 -2.81 -8.61
N ALA A 51 12.86 -2.38 -7.53
CA ALA A 51 14.30 -2.46 -7.35
C ALA A 51 14.83 -3.91 -7.39
N SER A 52 14.01 -4.86 -6.95
CA SER A 52 14.29 -6.30 -7.01
C SER A 52 13.88 -6.96 -8.33
N GLY A 53 13.38 -6.20 -9.30
CA GLY A 53 12.89 -6.71 -10.59
C GLY A 53 11.50 -7.34 -10.53
N GLY A 54 10.75 -7.10 -9.47
CA GLY A 54 9.40 -7.61 -9.29
C GLY A 54 8.33 -6.73 -9.90
N GLU A 55 7.16 -7.31 -10.14
CA GLU A 55 5.95 -6.63 -10.59
C GLU A 55 4.94 -6.55 -9.45
N PRO A 56 4.39 -5.38 -9.09
CA PRO A 56 3.40 -5.26 -8.04
C PRO A 56 2.08 -5.86 -8.51
N LEU A 57 1.56 -6.87 -7.78
CA LEU A 57 0.33 -7.57 -8.11
C LEU A 57 -0.81 -7.22 -7.17
N PHE A 58 -0.55 -7.28 -5.88
CA PHE A 58 -1.53 -6.96 -4.86
C PHE A 58 -0.88 -6.31 -3.64
N PHE A 59 -1.69 -5.64 -2.86
CA PHE A 59 -1.30 -4.93 -1.65
C PHE A 59 -2.16 -5.40 -0.47
N LEU A 60 -1.52 -5.57 0.67
CA LEU A 60 -2.16 -5.80 1.96
C LEU A 60 -1.75 -4.67 2.89
N ASP A 61 -2.71 -4.02 3.51
CA ASP A 61 -2.46 -2.95 4.47
C ASP A 61 -2.58 -3.46 5.90
N TYR A 62 -1.84 -2.88 6.81
CA TYR A 62 -1.98 -3.08 8.25
C TYR A 62 -2.17 -1.73 8.94
N PHE A 63 -3.30 -1.57 9.58
CA PHE A 63 -3.63 -0.36 10.32
C PHE A 63 -3.72 -0.64 11.82
N SER A 64 -2.94 0.10 12.61
CA SER A 64 -2.97 0.01 14.08
C SER A 64 -3.16 1.40 14.67
N SER A 65 -4.08 1.53 15.62
CA SER A 65 -4.38 2.79 16.29
C SER A 65 -4.95 2.53 17.68
N SER A 66 -4.64 3.41 18.62
CA SER A 66 -5.27 3.37 19.95
C SER A 66 -6.75 3.73 19.92
N LYS A 67 -7.16 4.55 18.96
CA LYS A 67 -8.54 4.96 18.71
C LYS A 67 -8.75 5.19 17.22
N ILE A 68 -9.79 4.59 16.68
CA ILE A 68 -10.13 4.77 15.26
C ILE A 68 -11.01 6.01 15.11
N CYS A 69 -10.55 6.96 14.30
CA CYS A 69 -11.34 8.08 13.80
C CYS A 69 -11.75 7.76 12.37
N ASN A 70 -13.03 7.48 12.13
CA ASN A 70 -13.54 7.03 10.83
C ASN A 70 -13.17 7.96 9.68
N SER A 71 -13.24 9.28 9.87
CA SER A 71 -12.91 10.25 8.82
C SER A 71 -11.44 10.20 8.42
N GLN A 72 -10.53 10.07 9.39
CA GLN A 72 -9.10 9.94 9.15
C GLN A 72 -8.76 8.59 8.49
N PHE A 73 -9.36 7.52 9.00
CA PHE A 73 -9.20 6.18 8.44
C PHE A 73 -9.62 6.14 6.97
N MET A 74 -10.79 6.70 6.63
CA MET A 74 -11.26 6.75 5.24
C MET A 74 -10.34 7.54 4.32
N LYS A 75 -9.77 8.65 4.76
CA LYS A 75 -8.78 9.42 3.98
C LYS A 75 -7.54 8.58 3.68
N ILE A 76 -7.01 7.90 4.69
CA ILE A 76 -5.84 7.03 4.53
C ILE A 76 -6.15 5.89 3.55
N MET A 77 -7.26 5.18 3.73
CA MET A 77 -7.65 4.06 2.86
C MET A 77 -7.90 4.51 1.42
N ASN A 78 -8.50 5.67 1.21
CA ASN A 78 -8.67 6.25 -0.12
C ASN A 78 -7.32 6.55 -0.78
N SER A 79 -6.35 7.10 -0.04
CA SER A 79 -5.03 7.39 -0.57
C SER A 79 -4.22 6.11 -0.87
N ILE A 80 -4.37 5.05 -0.08
CA ILE A 80 -3.81 3.72 -0.38
C ILE A 80 -4.39 3.19 -1.69
N ASN A 81 -5.71 3.26 -1.86
CA ASN A 81 -6.37 2.80 -3.07
C ASN A 81 -5.90 3.57 -4.32
N ILE A 82 -5.69 4.86 -4.21
CA ILE A 82 -5.11 5.67 -5.30
C ILE A 82 -3.68 5.20 -5.61
N GLY A 83 -2.84 5.00 -4.60
CA GLY A 83 -1.48 4.48 -4.77
C GLY A 83 -1.46 3.11 -5.47
N CYS A 84 -2.34 2.21 -5.06
CA CYS A 84 -2.48 0.89 -5.68
C CYS A 84 -2.91 0.99 -7.16
N ARG A 85 -3.87 1.84 -7.49
CA ARG A 85 -4.28 2.08 -8.89
C ARG A 85 -3.13 2.63 -9.73
N ASN A 86 -2.39 3.60 -9.21
CA ASN A 86 -1.25 4.21 -9.90
C ASN A 86 -0.13 3.20 -10.17
N SER A 87 0.02 2.22 -9.29
CA SER A 87 1.03 1.15 -9.39
C SER A 87 0.55 -0.08 -10.15
N GLY A 88 -0.71 -0.13 -10.55
CA GLY A 88 -1.30 -1.28 -11.25
C GLY A 88 -1.50 -2.50 -10.36
N CYS A 89 -1.53 -2.37 -9.03
CA CYS A 89 -1.79 -3.46 -8.10
C CYS A 89 -3.18 -3.35 -7.44
N SER A 90 -3.64 -4.46 -6.87
CA SER A 90 -4.95 -4.57 -6.24
C SER A 90 -4.85 -4.54 -4.72
N LEU A 91 -5.58 -3.65 -4.06
CA LEU A 91 -5.76 -3.71 -2.61
C LEU A 91 -6.76 -4.84 -2.30
N ILE A 92 -6.30 -5.92 -1.68
CA ILE A 92 -7.10 -7.14 -1.45
C ILE A 92 -7.38 -7.45 0.01
N GLY A 93 -6.84 -6.67 0.93
CA GLY A 93 -7.09 -6.85 2.36
C GLY A 93 -5.96 -6.29 3.22
N GLY A 94 -5.97 -6.75 4.48
CA GLY A 94 -4.99 -6.38 5.48
C GLY A 94 -5.58 -6.42 6.88
#